data_bd4ed269397ce43cba802c242c3831d2
#
_entry.id   bd4ed269397ce43cba802c242c3831d2
#
_cell.length_a   1.000
_cell.length_b   1.000
_cell.length_c   1.000
_cell.angle_alpha   90.00
_cell.angle_beta   90.00
_cell.angle_gamma   90.00
#
_symmetry.space_group_name_H-M   'P 1'
#
loop_
_entity.id
_entity.type
_entity.pdbx_description
1 polymer ?
#
loop_
_entity_poly.entity_id
_entity_poly.type
_entity_poly.pdbx_seq_one_letter_code
_entity_poly.pdbx_strand_id
1 'polypeptide(L)'
;MNTTSINFEPFVEWDNSPFILFSNTGKIKYLNNAAEILFGYVSKKELYDIAVAYAPQTFGYKMTSMTLNYDSFAFHAMTVGYENEEEISLRLYNTPRIKPTQKLDKDRLITTDINILLEANIALFKTKNTNQLTLLADQELPAFKIDQNNFSKILRKSLDAFRFSDSIDITLKLLIGEHVMLENNKVSIVQLSIGANGRYNDTDQEIEILCIQSQIKSILQEHTIKLEIPLIV
;
A
#
# COMPACT_ATOMS: atom_id res chain seq x y z
N MET A 1 16.79 8.75 -43.06
CA MET A 1 16.40 8.26 -41.74
C MET A 1 14.89 8.41 -41.61
N ASN A 2 14.15 7.30 -41.61
CA ASN A 2 12.70 7.35 -41.44
C ASN A 2 12.40 7.81 -40.02
N THR A 3 12.01 9.05 -39.83
CA THR A 3 11.44 9.55 -38.60
C THR A 3 10.07 8.90 -38.41
N THR A 4 10.01 7.80 -37.68
CA THR A 4 8.73 7.28 -37.20
C THR A 4 8.12 8.33 -36.29
N SER A 5 7.07 9.00 -36.77
CA SER A 5 6.35 10.00 -35.97
C SER A 5 5.41 9.30 -34.98
N ILE A 6 5.97 8.63 -33.96
CA ILE A 6 5.20 8.12 -32.82
C ILE A 6 4.85 9.33 -31.95
N ASN A 7 3.56 9.57 -31.73
CA ASN A 7 3.14 10.54 -30.72
C ASN A 7 3.36 9.93 -29.33
N PHE A 8 4.30 10.48 -28.55
CA PHE A 8 4.61 10.04 -27.20
C PHE A 8 3.70 10.65 -26.13
N GLU A 9 2.95 11.69 -26.44
CA GLU A 9 2.08 12.39 -25.50
C GLU A 9 1.07 11.46 -24.81
N PRO A 10 0.33 10.55 -25.50
CA PRO A 10 -0.55 9.61 -24.83
C PRO A 10 0.17 8.65 -23.86
N PHE A 11 1.42 8.28 -24.16
CA PHE A 11 2.20 7.41 -23.26
C PHE A 11 2.61 8.13 -21.97
N VAL A 12 2.84 9.44 -22.01
CA VAL A 12 3.12 10.24 -20.83
C VAL A 12 1.84 10.53 -20.06
N GLU A 13 0.76 10.88 -20.78
CA GLU A 13 -0.54 11.23 -20.17
C GLU A 13 -1.16 10.06 -19.39
N TRP A 14 -1.10 8.84 -19.91
CA TRP A 14 -1.65 7.64 -19.31
C TRP A 14 -0.67 6.87 -18.42
N ASP A 15 0.56 7.38 -18.24
CA ASP A 15 1.53 6.75 -17.32
C ASP A 15 1.09 6.97 -15.87
N ASN A 16 1.17 5.90 -15.08
CA ASN A 16 0.90 5.95 -13.64
C ASN A 16 2.02 6.64 -12.83
N SER A 17 3.15 6.95 -13.47
CA SER A 17 4.26 7.69 -12.87
C SER A 17 4.01 9.19 -13.01
N PRO A 18 3.95 9.99 -11.95
CA PRO A 18 3.79 11.43 -12.04
C PRO A 18 4.88 12.07 -12.91
N PHE A 19 4.46 12.84 -13.89
CA PHE A 19 5.33 13.65 -14.75
C PHE A 19 4.91 15.11 -14.74
N ILE A 20 5.86 16.00 -14.48
CA ILE A 20 5.63 17.44 -14.37
C ILE A 20 6.71 18.18 -15.15
N LEU A 21 6.30 19.14 -15.97
CA LEU A 21 7.18 20.10 -16.60
C LEU A 21 6.97 21.48 -15.95
N PHE A 22 8.02 22.02 -15.36
CA PHE A 22 8.06 23.35 -14.78
C PHE A 22 8.79 24.33 -15.70
N SER A 23 8.44 25.61 -15.62
CA SER A 23 9.32 26.68 -16.06
C SER A 23 10.47 26.88 -15.07
N ASN A 24 11.50 27.62 -15.45
CA ASN A 24 12.61 28.03 -14.58
C ASN A 24 12.16 28.92 -13.37
N THR A 25 10.94 29.45 -13.41
CA THR A 25 10.31 30.17 -12.29
C THR A 25 9.39 29.32 -11.45
N GLY A 26 9.35 28.00 -11.68
CA GLY A 26 8.51 27.04 -10.96
C GLY A 26 7.02 27.09 -11.36
N LYS A 27 6.63 27.70 -12.49
CA LYS A 27 5.27 27.56 -13.01
C LYS A 27 5.11 26.22 -13.71
N ILE A 28 3.99 25.55 -13.49
CA ILE A 28 3.66 24.31 -14.23
C ILE A 28 3.33 24.67 -15.68
N LYS A 29 4.04 24.03 -16.62
CA LYS A 29 3.77 24.09 -18.06
C LYS A 29 2.98 22.89 -18.53
N TYR A 30 3.25 21.70 -17.96
CA TYR A 30 2.53 20.46 -18.24
C TYR A 30 2.57 19.56 -17.02
N LEU A 31 1.55 18.75 -16.85
CA LEU A 31 1.49 17.65 -15.91
C LEU A 31 0.57 16.56 -16.47
N ASN A 32 0.87 15.30 -16.13
CA ASN A 32 -0.01 14.18 -16.50
C ASN A 32 -1.04 13.90 -15.38
N ASN A 33 -2.03 13.04 -15.67
CA ASN A 33 -3.08 12.67 -14.72
C ASN A 33 -2.54 12.19 -13.35
N ALA A 34 -1.46 11.40 -13.34
CA ALA A 34 -0.84 10.92 -12.10
C ALA A 34 -0.26 12.07 -11.26
N ALA A 35 0.33 13.08 -11.90
CA ALA A 35 0.86 14.27 -11.23
C ALA A 35 -0.27 15.18 -10.71
N GLU A 36 -1.38 15.29 -11.43
CA GLU A 36 -2.56 16.05 -10.97
C GLU A 36 -3.10 15.47 -9.66
N ILE A 37 -3.26 14.16 -9.58
CA ILE A 37 -3.69 13.48 -8.35
C ILE A 37 -2.69 13.71 -7.21
N LEU A 38 -1.38 13.65 -7.50
CA LEU A 38 -0.32 13.86 -6.51
C LEU A 38 -0.37 15.25 -5.88
N PHE A 39 -0.78 16.30 -6.61
CA PHE A 39 -0.93 17.66 -6.07
C PHE A 39 -2.01 17.79 -4.99
N GLY A 40 -2.88 16.80 -4.81
CA GLY A 40 -3.77 16.73 -3.66
C GLY A 40 -3.05 16.41 -2.33
N TYR A 41 -1.79 15.95 -2.38
CA TYR A 41 -1.04 15.44 -1.22
C TYR A 41 0.29 16.17 -1.00
N VAL A 42 0.82 16.86 -2.00
CA VAL A 42 2.11 17.56 -1.94
C VAL A 42 2.03 18.93 -2.62
N SER A 43 2.73 19.90 -2.07
CA SER A 43 2.72 21.24 -2.64
C SER A 43 3.56 21.31 -3.93
N LYS A 44 3.09 22.15 -4.87
CA LYS A 44 3.83 22.45 -6.10
C LYS A 44 5.25 22.95 -5.83
N LYS A 45 5.41 23.81 -4.81
CA LYS A 45 6.70 24.37 -4.43
C LYS A 45 7.67 23.29 -4.01
N GLU A 46 7.23 22.34 -3.21
CA GLU A 46 8.06 21.24 -2.73
C GLU A 46 8.58 20.35 -3.89
N LEU A 47 7.72 19.99 -4.84
CA LEU A 47 8.13 19.22 -6.00
C LEU A 47 9.08 20.00 -6.92
N TYR A 48 8.87 21.31 -7.07
CA TYR A 48 9.79 22.16 -7.81
C TYR A 48 11.15 22.28 -7.11
N ASP A 49 11.18 22.50 -5.79
CA ASP A 49 12.40 22.58 -5.01
C ASP A 49 13.20 21.24 -5.09
N ILE A 50 12.51 20.11 -5.06
CA ILE A 50 13.12 18.79 -5.29
C ILE A 50 13.71 18.71 -6.72
N ALA A 51 12.95 19.09 -7.74
CA ALA A 51 13.44 19.07 -9.12
C ALA A 51 14.72 19.92 -9.27
N VAL A 52 14.77 21.10 -8.71
CA VAL A 52 15.94 21.99 -8.75
C VAL A 52 17.12 21.41 -7.97
N ALA A 53 16.87 20.86 -6.76
CA ALA A 53 17.93 20.29 -5.91
C ALA A 53 18.62 19.08 -6.53
N TYR A 54 17.91 18.31 -7.35
CA TYR A 54 18.42 17.08 -7.97
C TYR A 54 18.67 17.21 -9.47
N ALA A 55 18.52 18.40 -10.03
CA ALA A 55 18.84 18.68 -11.42
C ALA A 55 20.28 18.29 -11.78
N PRO A 56 20.53 17.85 -13.02
CA PRO A 56 21.89 17.67 -13.49
C PRO A 56 22.63 19.03 -13.55
N GLN A 57 23.93 19.02 -13.37
CA GLN A 57 24.77 20.25 -13.44
C GLN A 57 24.90 20.79 -14.88
N THR A 58 24.66 19.95 -15.85
CA THR A 58 24.66 20.27 -17.28
C THR A 58 23.34 19.81 -17.90
N PHE A 59 23.01 20.26 -19.10
CA PHE A 59 21.83 19.80 -19.83
C PHE A 59 21.81 18.27 -19.94
N GLY A 60 20.63 17.71 -19.87
CA GLY A 60 20.37 16.27 -19.95
C GLY A 60 19.45 15.78 -18.85
N TYR A 61 19.51 14.48 -18.57
CA TYR A 61 18.64 13.81 -17.62
C TYR A 61 19.47 13.12 -16.54
N LYS A 62 19.04 13.24 -15.29
CA LYS A 62 19.65 12.56 -14.16
C LYS A 62 18.61 11.75 -13.41
N MET A 63 18.86 10.45 -13.28
CA MET A 63 18.06 9.59 -12.42
C MET A 63 18.71 9.50 -11.04
N THR A 64 17.90 9.65 -9.99
CA THR A 64 18.35 9.55 -8.60
C THR A 64 17.44 8.57 -7.87
N SER A 65 18.04 7.57 -7.22
CA SER A 65 17.33 6.66 -6.32
C SER A 65 17.16 7.32 -4.97
N MET A 66 15.92 7.49 -4.53
CA MET A 66 15.58 8.04 -3.22
C MET A 66 14.16 7.64 -2.85
N THR A 67 13.88 7.59 -1.56
CA THR A 67 12.53 7.31 -1.07
C THR A 67 11.81 8.62 -0.78
N LEU A 68 10.68 8.84 -1.43
CA LEU A 68 9.75 9.93 -1.15
C LEU A 68 8.40 9.32 -0.79
N ASN A 69 7.81 9.76 0.32
CA ASN A 69 6.52 9.31 0.80
C ASN A 69 5.59 10.51 0.98
N TYR A 70 4.43 10.45 0.33
CA TYR A 70 3.36 11.45 0.42
C TYR A 70 2.04 10.71 0.69
N ASP A 71 1.68 10.56 1.94
CA ASP A 71 0.50 9.81 2.37
C ASP A 71 0.43 8.41 1.71
N SER A 72 -0.47 8.23 0.75
CA SER A 72 -0.65 6.95 0.03
C SER A 72 0.34 6.71 -1.13
N PHE A 73 1.18 7.72 -1.46
CA PHE A 73 2.16 7.64 -2.55
C PHE A 73 3.55 7.37 -2.01
N ALA A 74 4.20 6.34 -2.56
CA ALA A 74 5.58 6.02 -2.26
C ALA A 74 6.39 5.91 -3.57
N PHE A 75 7.49 6.66 -3.65
CA PHE A 75 8.37 6.67 -4.80
C PHE A 75 9.76 6.17 -4.40
N HIS A 76 10.41 5.38 -5.27
CA HIS A 76 11.73 4.83 -5.03
C HIS A 76 12.86 5.52 -5.83
N ALA A 77 12.49 6.30 -6.82
CA ALA A 77 13.42 7.04 -7.66
C ALA A 77 12.72 8.22 -8.35
N MET A 78 13.51 9.11 -8.87
CA MET A 78 13.06 10.18 -9.77
C MET A 78 14.05 10.39 -10.91
N THR A 79 13.55 10.94 -12.02
CA THR A 79 14.37 11.52 -13.08
C THR A 79 14.07 13.01 -13.18
N VAL A 80 15.12 13.81 -13.16
CA VAL A 80 15.05 15.23 -13.45
C VAL A 80 15.71 15.48 -14.80
N GLY A 81 14.97 16.16 -15.68
CA GLY A 81 15.43 16.53 -17.01
C GLY A 81 15.58 18.03 -17.14
N TYR A 82 16.67 18.45 -17.77
CA TYR A 82 17.03 19.83 -18.01
C TYR A 82 17.61 19.97 -19.42
N GLU A 83 16.74 20.29 -20.39
CA GLU A 83 17.16 20.36 -21.81
C GLU A 83 17.50 21.78 -22.28
N ASN A 84 16.99 22.80 -21.59
CA ASN A 84 17.20 24.20 -21.88
C ASN A 84 17.11 25.01 -20.58
N GLU A 85 17.44 26.32 -20.64
CA GLU A 85 17.44 27.21 -19.46
C GLU A 85 16.03 27.59 -18.97
N GLU A 86 14.99 27.24 -19.74
CA GLU A 86 13.62 27.69 -19.44
C GLU A 86 12.77 26.62 -18.77
N GLU A 87 13.14 25.34 -18.87
CA GLU A 87 12.29 24.22 -18.50
C GLU A 87 13.03 23.15 -17.70
N ILE A 88 12.37 22.63 -16.67
CA ILE A 88 12.83 21.50 -15.87
C ILE A 88 11.72 20.49 -15.75
N SER A 89 12.01 19.24 -16.10
CA SER A 89 11.07 18.13 -15.97
C SER A 89 11.37 17.29 -14.74
N LEU A 90 10.31 16.80 -14.09
CA LEU A 90 10.38 15.87 -12.98
C LEU A 90 9.48 14.66 -13.29
N ARG A 91 10.05 13.46 -13.23
CA ARG A 91 9.29 12.21 -13.24
C ARG A 91 9.58 11.44 -11.96
N LEU A 92 8.53 11.04 -11.25
CA LEU A 92 8.62 10.21 -10.06
C LEU A 92 8.27 8.77 -10.40
N TYR A 93 9.06 7.81 -9.91
CA TYR A 93 8.83 6.39 -10.12
C TYR A 93 8.20 5.77 -8.89
N ASN A 94 6.97 5.29 -9.04
CA ASN A 94 6.26 4.60 -7.98
C ASN A 94 7.11 3.45 -7.43
N THR A 95 7.17 3.32 -6.12
CA THR A 95 7.78 2.16 -5.49
C THR A 95 7.08 0.92 -6.05
N PRO A 96 7.82 0.02 -6.73
CA PRO A 96 7.22 -1.19 -7.22
C PRO A 96 6.53 -1.87 -6.05
N ARG A 97 5.25 -2.16 -6.16
CA ARG A 97 4.59 -3.08 -5.24
C ARG A 97 5.07 -4.51 -5.54
N ILE A 98 6.39 -4.66 -5.66
CA ILE A 98 7.02 -5.96 -5.68
C ILE A 98 6.85 -6.48 -4.27
N LYS A 99 5.82 -7.30 -4.07
CA LYS A 99 5.82 -8.17 -2.91
C LYS A 99 7.14 -8.94 -3.02
N PRO A 100 8.05 -8.86 -2.02
CA PRO A 100 9.16 -9.80 -2.01
C PRO A 100 8.51 -11.15 -2.17
N THR A 101 8.91 -11.88 -3.20
CA THR A 101 8.53 -13.28 -3.42
C THR A 101 9.26 -14.11 -2.36
N GLN A 102 8.94 -13.89 -1.10
CA GLN A 102 9.20 -14.89 -0.09
C GLN A 102 8.34 -16.06 -0.51
N LYS A 103 8.99 -17.14 -0.91
CA LYS A 103 8.27 -18.40 -1.16
C LYS A 103 7.43 -18.66 0.08
N LEU A 104 6.14 -18.83 -0.14
CA LEU A 104 5.22 -19.21 0.91
C LEU A 104 5.75 -20.50 1.53
N ASP A 105 6.01 -20.48 2.83
CA ASP A 105 6.43 -21.68 3.56
C ASP A 105 5.20 -22.59 3.71
N LYS A 106 4.98 -23.44 2.69
CA LYS A 106 3.79 -24.29 2.61
C LYS A 106 3.70 -25.27 3.77
N ASP A 107 4.82 -25.60 4.39
CA ASP A 107 4.88 -26.54 5.52
C ASP A 107 4.24 -25.96 6.80
N ARG A 108 4.12 -24.63 6.89
CA ARG A 108 3.44 -23.94 7.99
C ARG A 108 1.96 -23.69 7.77
N LEU A 109 1.48 -23.92 6.56
CA LEU A 109 0.09 -23.67 6.23
C LEU A 109 -0.79 -24.84 6.65
N ILE A 110 -1.80 -24.53 7.46
CA ILE A 110 -2.77 -25.50 7.98
C ILE A 110 -4.17 -25.06 7.50
N THR A 111 -4.95 -26.02 6.98
CA THR A 111 -6.35 -25.77 6.64
C THR A 111 -7.11 -25.35 7.90
N THR A 112 -7.64 -24.15 7.89
CA THR A 112 -8.17 -23.44 9.06
C THR A 112 -9.51 -22.82 8.74
N ASP A 113 -10.47 -22.96 9.64
CA ASP A 113 -11.65 -22.12 9.69
C ASP A 113 -11.26 -20.78 10.30
N ILE A 114 -11.28 -19.72 9.47
CA ILE A 114 -10.88 -18.40 9.89
C ILE A 114 -11.86 -17.76 10.89
N ASN A 115 -13.15 -18.13 10.83
CA ASN A 115 -14.15 -17.64 11.78
C ASN A 115 -13.84 -18.14 13.20
N ILE A 116 -13.54 -19.43 13.34
CA ILE A 116 -13.16 -20.03 14.63
C ILE A 116 -11.87 -19.39 15.16
N LEU A 117 -10.87 -19.20 14.30
CA LEU A 117 -9.60 -18.58 14.70
C LEU A 117 -9.78 -17.12 15.13
N LEU A 118 -10.62 -16.37 14.44
CA LEU A 118 -10.95 -14.98 14.78
C LEU A 118 -11.69 -14.90 16.12
N GLU A 119 -12.72 -15.70 16.32
CA GLU A 119 -13.51 -15.75 17.56
C GLU A 119 -12.63 -16.11 18.77
N ALA A 120 -11.72 -17.08 18.63
CA ALA A 120 -10.78 -17.47 19.69
C ALA A 120 -9.85 -16.30 20.08
N ASN A 121 -9.32 -15.54 19.12
CA ASN A 121 -8.47 -14.39 19.40
C ASN A 121 -9.27 -13.21 20.00
N ILE A 122 -10.51 -13.00 19.58
CA ILE A 122 -11.43 -12.02 20.18
C ILE A 122 -11.75 -12.39 21.63
N ALA A 123 -12.06 -13.67 21.90
CA ALA A 123 -12.31 -14.15 23.26
C ALA A 123 -11.09 -13.91 24.15
N LEU A 124 -9.88 -14.19 23.66
CA LEU A 124 -8.65 -13.93 24.39
C LEU A 124 -8.44 -12.42 24.65
N PHE A 125 -8.73 -11.55 23.68
CA PHE A 125 -8.65 -10.11 23.86
C PHE A 125 -9.61 -9.63 24.95
N LYS A 126 -10.85 -10.13 24.95
CA LYS A 126 -11.89 -9.81 25.95
C LYS A 126 -11.53 -10.23 27.37
N THR A 127 -10.63 -11.19 27.58
CA THR A 127 -10.18 -11.55 28.94
C THR A 127 -9.41 -10.44 29.65
N LYS A 128 -8.84 -9.49 28.88
CA LYS A 128 -7.99 -8.41 29.38
C LYS A 128 -8.56 -7.02 29.13
N ASN A 129 -9.57 -6.91 28.30
CA ASN A 129 -10.11 -5.64 27.82
C ASN A 129 -11.65 -5.65 27.92
N THR A 130 -12.23 -4.51 28.25
CA THR A 130 -13.68 -4.32 28.45
C THR A 130 -14.37 -3.64 27.29
N ASN A 131 -13.69 -3.48 26.15
CA ASN A 131 -14.21 -2.83 24.95
C ASN A 131 -15.51 -3.52 24.45
N GLN A 132 -16.44 -2.73 23.96
CA GLN A 132 -17.57 -3.26 23.22
C GLN A 132 -17.08 -3.70 21.82
N LEU A 133 -17.27 -4.98 21.48
CA LEU A 133 -16.85 -5.55 20.21
C LEU A 133 -18.07 -5.95 19.38
N THR A 134 -18.15 -5.43 18.15
CA THR A 134 -19.11 -5.86 17.13
C THR A 134 -18.39 -6.70 16.08
N LEU A 135 -18.85 -7.91 15.83
CA LEU A 135 -18.30 -8.80 14.79
C LEU A 135 -19.36 -9.05 13.71
N LEU A 136 -19.02 -8.67 12.48
CA LEU A 136 -19.76 -9.04 11.28
C LEU A 136 -18.87 -9.93 10.41
N ALA A 137 -19.11 -11.23 10.43
CA ALA A 137 -18.31 -12.21 9.70
C ALA A 137 -19.18 -12.99 8.70
N ASP A 138 -18.63 -13.19 7.50
CA ASP A 138 -19.18 -14.07 6.50
C ASP A 138 -19.02 -15.53 6.96
N GLN A 139 -20.13 -16.17 7.29
CA GLN A 139 -20.14 -17.55 7.81
C GLN A 139 -19.97 -18.61 6.70
N GLU A 140 -20.09 -18.21 5.43
CA GLU A 140 -19.98 -19.13 4.30
C GLU A 140 -18.54 -19.24 3.76
N LEU A 141 -17.56 -18.57 4.40
CA LEU A 141 -16.15 -18.67 4.02
C LEU A 141 -15.66 -20.13 4.17
N PRO A 142 -15.11 -20.73 3.12
CA PRO A 142 -14.53 -22.08 3.23
C PRO A 142 -13.30 -22.05 4.13
N ALA A 143 -12.98 -23.18 4.76
CA ALA A 143 -11.70 -23.36 5.41
C ALA A 143 -10.58 -23.31 4.36
N PHE A 144 -9.48 -22.61 4.65
CA PHE A 144 -8.37 -22.41 3.74
C PHE A 144 -7.02 -22.47 4.46
N LYS A 145 -5.95 -22.59 3.70
CA LYS A 145 -4.60 -22.75 4.24
C LYS A 145 -4.03 -21.41 4.74
N ILE A 146 -3.66 -21.35 6.01
CA ILE A 146 -3.05 -20.18 6.64
C ILE A 146 -2.04 -20.60 7.72
N ASP A 147 -1.01 -19.80 7.96
CA ASP A 147 -0.15 -19.94 9.15
C ASP A 147 -0.92 -19.39 10.36
N GLN A 148 -1.56 -20.31 11.12
CA GLN A 148 -2.39 -19.99 12.28
C GLN A 148 -1.62 -19.21 13.35
N ASN A 149 -0.34 -19.54 13.57
CA ASN A 149 0.47 -18.93 14.60
C ASN A 149 0.81 -17.48 14.26
N ASN A 150 1.24 -17.24 13.03
CA ASN A 150 1.54 -15.88 12.56
C ASN A 150 0.27 -15.05 12.47
N PHE A 151 -0.80 -15.61 11.93
CA PHE A 151 -2.07 -14.89 11.81
C PHE A 151 -2.66 -14.52 13.18
N SER A 152 -2.59 -15.43 14.17
CA SER A 152 -3.00 -15.11 15.55
C SER A 152 -2.16 -14.00 16.19
N LYS A 153 -0.85 -13.91 15.86
CA LYS A 153 -0.02 -12.78 16.31
C LYS A 153 -0.45 -11.47 15.66
N ILE A 154 -0.72 -11.49 14.34
CA ILE A 154 -1.22 -10.32 13.60
C ILE A 154 -2.54 -9.86 14.22
N LEU A 155 -3.50 -10.77 14.43
CA LEU A 155 -4.80 -10.45 15.03
C LEU A 155 -4.67 -9.80 16.41
N ARG A 156 -3.86 -10.41 17.29
CA ARG A 156 -3.66 -9.87 18.66
C ARG A 156 -3.05 -8.47 18.64
N LYS A 157 -2.02 -8.25 17.82
CA LYS A 157 -1.41 -6.91 17.68
C LYS A 157 -2.38 -5.89 17.08
N SER A 158 -3.16 -6.31 16.08
CA SER A 158 -4.18 -5.48 15.46
C SER A 158 -5.30 -5.10 16.43
N LEU A 159 -5.76 -6.03 17.27
CA LEU A 159 -6.75 -5.75 18.31
C LEU A 159 -6.16 -4.87 19.43
N ASP A 160 -4.93 -5.15 19.87
CA ASP A 160 -4.23 -4.35 20.88
C ASP A 160 -4.03 -2.89 20.47
N ALA A 161 -3.91 -2.61 19.17
CA ALA A 161 -3.84 -1.25 18.66
C ALA A 161 -5.09 -0.41 18.99
N PHE A 162 -6.23 -1.04 19.22
CA PHE A 162 -7.51 -0.40 19.56
C PHE A 162 -7.93 -0.58 21.03
N ARG A 163 -7.05 -1.09 21.91
CA ARG A 163 -7.38 -1.45 23.29
C ARG A 163 -7.98 -0.33 24.16
N PHE A 164 -7.72 0.95 23.80
CA PHE A 164 -8.26 2.10 24.52
C PHE A 164 -9.50 2.72 23.88
N SER A 165 -10.02 2.14 22.82
CA SER A 165 -11.28 2.57 22.19
C SER A 165 -12.47 1.95 22.94
N ASP A 166 -13.56 2.68 23.12
CA ASP A 166 -14.76 2.19 23.79
C ASP A 166 -15.43 1.05 23.01
N SER A 167 -15.46 1.21 21.67
CA SER A 167 -16.04 0.23 20.77
C SER A 167 -15.10 -0.10 19.60
N ILE A 168 -15.08 -1.36 19.20
CA ILE A 168 -14.28 -1.87 18.09
C ILE A 168 -15.21 -2.66 17.15
N ASP A 169 -15.21 -2.28 15.88
CA ASP A 169 -15.96 -2.95 14.83
C ASP A 169 -15.02 -3.86 14.02
N ILE A 170 -15.41 -5.12 13.88
CA ILE A 170 -14.65 -6.13 13.16
C ILE A 170 -15.52 -6.67 12.03
N THR A 171 -15.02 -6.65 10.81
CA THR A 171 -15.71 -7.19 9.64
C THR A 171 -14.81 -8.18 8.92
N LEU A 172 -15.32 -9.38 8.62
CA LEU A 172 -14.64 -10.40 7.83
C LEU A 172 -15.53 -10.76 6.63
N LYS A 173 -14.99 -10.60 5.41
CA LYS A 173 -15.74 -10.85 4.17
C LYS A 173 -14.88 -11.31 3.02
N LEU A 174 -15.45 -12.03 2.06
CA LEU A 174 -14.82 -12.30 0.76
C LEU A 174 -14.91 -11.03 -0.11
N LEU A 175 -13.79 -10.64 -0.74
CA LEU A 175 -13.79 -9.58 -1.74
C LEU A 175 -14.18 -10.17 -3.11
N ILE A 176 -15.44 -10.00 -3.49
CA ILE A 176 -15.97 -10.53 -4.75
C ILE A 176 -15.31 -9.81 -5.93
N GLY A 177 -14.75 -10.58 -6.85
CA GLY A 177 -14.10 -10.06 -8.05
C GLY A 177 -12.65 -9.61 -7.86
N GLU A 178 -12.14 -9.52 -6.62
CA GLU A 178 -10.76 -9.19 -6.33
C GLU A 178 -9.91 -10.45 -6.13
N HIS A 179 -8.69 -10.42 -6.66
CA HIS A 179 -7.78 -11.55 -6.64
C HIS A 179 -6.33 -11.09 -6.45
N VAL A 180 -5.52 -11.97 -5.92
CA VAL A 180 -4.07 -11.81 -5.86
C VAL A 180 -3.40 -12.93 -6.67
N MET A 181 -2.27 -12.62 -7.31
CA MET A 181 -1.46 -13.63 -8.00
C MET A 181 -0.47 -14.24 -7.02
N LEU A 182 -0.60 -15.54 -6.76
CA LEU A 182 0.35 -16.32 -5.95
C LEU A 182 0.88 -17.49 -6.79
N GLU A 183 2.20 -17.56 -6.96
CA GLU A 183 2.86 -18.62 -7.73
C GLU A 183 2.20 -18.87 -9.10
N ASN A 184 1.85 -17.79 -9.82
CA ASN A 184 1.12 -17.78 -11.10
C ASN A 184 -0.35 -18.27 -11.04
N ASN A 185 -0.91 -18.49 -9.85
CA ASN A 185 -2.32 -18.81 -9.66
C ASN A 185 -3.10 -17.58 -9.19
N LYS A 186 -4.32 -17.45 -9.71
CA LYS A 186 -5.26 -16.43 -9.31
C LYS A 186 -6.01 -16.90 -8.05
N VAL A 187 -5.83 -16.18 -6.95
CA VAL A 187 -6.38 -16.55 -5.63
C VAL A 187 -7.30 -15.45 -5.13
N SER A 188 -8.49 -15.80 -4.67
CA SER A 188 -9.47 -14.87 -4.08
C SER A 188 -8.94 -14.27 -2.78
N ILE A 189 -9.50 -13.15 -2.36
CA ILE A 189 -9.06 -12.40 -1.19
C ILE A 189 -10.17 -12.37 -0.14
N VAL A 190 -9.85 -12.74 1.08
CA VAL A 190 -10.66 -12.48 2.27
C VAL A 190 -10.14 -11.22 2.94
N GLN A 191 -11.00 -10.27 3.23
CA GLN A 191 -10.65 -9.04 3.94
C GLN A 191 -11.15 -9.10 5.38
N LEU A 192 -10.22 -8.91 6.32
CA LEU A 192 -10.53 -8.59 7.72
C LEU A 192 -10.29 -7.09 7.94
N SER A 193 -11.30 -6.40 8.45
CA SER A 193 -11.21 -4.99 8.81
C SER A 193 -11.50 -4.84 10.30
N ILE A 194 -10.63 -4.13 11.02
CA ILE A 194 -10.78 -3.78 12.43
C ILE A 194 -10.76 -2.26 12.50
N GLY A 195 -11.78 -1.64 13.07
CA GLY A 195 -11.93 -0.19 13.13
C GLY A 195 -12.47 0.31 14.46
N ALA A 196 -12.08 1.54 14.82
CA ALA A 196 -12.56 2.26 15.99
C ALA A 196 -12.30 3.78 15.85
N ASN A 197 -12.67 4.58 16.84
CA ASN A 197 -12.49 6.04 16.84
C ASN A 197 -11.03 6.52 16.96
N GLY A 198 -10.07 5.62 16.95
CA GLY A 198 -8.64 5.89 16.99
C GLY A 198 -7.86 4.66 17.40
N ARG A 199 -6.58 4.62 17.09
CA ARG A 199 -5.70 3.51 17.44
C ARG A 199 -4.29 3.99 17.75
N TYR A 200 -3.53 3.12 18.40
CA TYR A 200 -2.09 3.28 18.56
C TYR A 200 -1.36 2.68 17.35
N ASN A 201 -0.31 3.33 16.91
CA ASN A 201 0.51 2.91 15.76
C ASN A 201 1.89 2.34 16.15
N ASP A 202 2.18 2.22 17.45
CA ASP A 202 3.48 1.76 17.96
C ASP A 202 3.87 0.37 17.44
N THR A 203 2.88 -0.47 17.09
CA THR A 203 3.11 -1.84 16.61
C THR A 203 2.94 -1.98 15.10
N ASP A 204 2.74 -0.90 14.35
CA ASP A 204 2.46 -0.94 12.91
C ASP A 204 3.58 -1.65 12.15
N GLN A 205 4.82 -1.30 12.42
CA GLN A 205 5.98 -1.93 11.78
C GLN A 205 6.05 -3.43 12.02
N GLU A 206 5.69 -3.89 13.24
CA GLU A 206 5.67 -5.32 13.55
C GLU A 206 4.51 -6.04 12.84
N ILE A 207 3.33 -5.39 12.74
CA ILE A 207 2.19 -5.91 12.00
C ILE A 207 2.56 -6.06 10.51
N GLU A 208 3.19 -5.05 9.91
CA GLU A 208 3.63 -5.10 8.52
C GLU A 208 4.63 -6.23 8.26
N ILE A 209 5.64 -6.40 9.13
CA ILE A 209 6.63 -7.48 9.01
C ILE A 209 5.95 -8.85 9.05
N LEU A 210 5.06 -9.09 10.03
CA LEU A 210 4.33 -10.35 10.15
C LEU A 210 3.41 -10.60 8.94
N CYS A 211 2.75 -9.55 8.46
CA CYS A 211 1.90 -9.63 7.26
C CYS A 211 2.71 -9.98 6.01
N ILE A 212 3.87 -9.35 5.81
CA ILE A 212 4.78 -9.67 4.69
C ILE A 212 5.21 -11.15 4.76
N GLN A 213 5.59 -11.64 5.94
CA GLN A 213 6.00 -13.05 6.14
C GLN A 213 4.88 -14.04 5.82
N SER A 214 3.63 -13.65 6.02
CA SER A 214 2.43 -14.47 5.78
C SER A 214 1.77 -14.20 4.42
N GLN A 215 2.36 -13.35 3.58
CA GLN A 215 1.79 -12.89 2.30
C GLN A 215 0.39 -12.24 2.44
N ILE A 216 0.12 -11.67 3.58
CA ILE A 216 -1.06 -10.87 3.87
C ILE A 216 -0.73 -9.41 3.54
N LYS A 217 -1.61 -8.72 2.85
CA LYS A 217 -1.46 -7.28 2.64
C LYS A 217 -2.12 -6.54 3.79
N SER A 218 -1.37 -5.69 4.47
CA SER A 218 -1.88 -4.79 5.50
C SER A 218 -2.11 -3.38 4.94
N ILE A 219 -3.19 -2.74 5.38
CA ILE A 219 -3.52 -1.34 5.11
C ILE A 219 -3.81 -0.72 6.48
N LEU A 220 -2.85 0.07 6.96
CA LEU A 220 -2.87 0.67 8.29
C LEU A 220 -3.25 2.14 8.16
N GLN A 221 -4.42 2.52 8.70
CA GLN A 221 -4.97 3.87 8.68
C GLN A 221 -5.21 4.35 10.11
N GLU A 222 -5.46 5.62 10.31
CA GLU A 222 -5.65 6.25 11.63
C GLU A 222 -6.77 5.58 12.46
N HIS A 223 -7.85 5.16 11.80
CA HIS A 223 -9.02 4.58 12.46
C HIS A 223 -9.29 3.12 12.07
N THR A 224 -8.46 2.54 11.21
CA THR A 224 -8.75 1.21 10.64
C THR A 224 -7.49 0.44 10.31
N ILE A 225 -7.49 -0.85 10.61
CA ILE A 225 -6.52 -1.84 10.11
C ILE A 225 -7.29 -2.78 9.18
N LYS A 226 -6.86 -2.89 7.92
CA LYS A 226 -7.40 -3.88 6.96
C LYS A 226 -6.32 -4.89 6.61
N LEU A 227 -6.68 -6.15 6.64
CA LEU A 227 -5.84 -7.28 6.27
C LEU A 227 -6.47 -7.99 5.07
N GLU A 228 -5.78 -8.02 3.95
CA GLU A 228 -6.18 -8.77 2.75
C GLU A 228 -5.44 -10.11 2.74
N ILE A 229 -6.18 -11.18 2.93
CA ILE A 229 -5.68 -12.54 3.17
C ILE A 229 -5.96 -13.38 1.92
N PRO A 230 -4.94 -13.98 1.27
CA PRO A 230 -5.17 -14.90 0.17
C PRO A 230 -5.93 -16.16 0.62
N LEU A 231 -7.02 -16.49 -0.07
CA LEU A 231 -7.83 -17.67 0.19
C LEU A 231 -7.19 -18.87 -0.54
N ILE A 232 -6.21 -19.53 0.10
CA ILE A 232 -5.48 -20.68 -0.45
C ILE A 232 -6.22 -21.97 -0.09
N VAL A 233 -6.80 -22.64 -1.04
CA VAL A 233 -7.56 -23.89 -0.85
C VAL A 233 -6.64 -25.10 -0.97
#